data_04d6ee278ae2f402c6ab050e1ac3e39f
#
_entry.id   04d6ee278ae2f402c6ab050e1ac3e39f
#
_cell.length_a   1.000
_cell.length_b   1.000
_cell.length_c   1.000
_cell.angle_alpha   90.00
_cell.angle_beta   90.00
_cell.angle_gamma   90.00
#
_symmetry.space_group_name_H-M   'P 1'
#
loop_
_entity.id
_entity.type
_entity.pdbx_description
1 polymer ?
#
loop_
_entity_poly.entity_id
_entity_poly.type
_entity_poly.pdbx_seq_one_letter_code
_entity_poly.pdbx_strand_id
1 'polypeptide(L)'
;METYPITVGGVTRHVPLIEPLPGRRIPLVEFLGDPEFTRAAAEALRPLVPKEAEILFTTETSPIPLTHVLAEALGLPYVVARRRRRPYMEDPIIQEVQTL
;
A
#
# COMPACT_ATOMS: atom_id res chain seq x y z
N MET A 1 21.08 7.27 -10.02
CA MET A 1 20.30 7.29 -8.80
C MET A 1 20.58 6.02 -8.00
N GLU A 2 20.76 6.17 -6.72
CA GLU A 2 20.99 5.01 -5.86
C GLU A 2 19.67 4.26 -5.66
N THR A 3 19.76 2.94 -5.72
CA THR A 3 18.58 2.09 -5.56
C THR A 3 18.81 1.06 -4.47
N TYR A 4 17.71 0.47 -4.01
CA TYR A 4 17.73 -0.59 -3.01
C TYR A 4 16.91 -1.77 -3.55
N PRO A 5 17.45 -2.99 -3.52
CA PRO A 5 16.71 -4.15 -4.03
C PRO A 5 15.69 -4.64 -3.01
N ILE A 6 14.47 -4.85 -3.48
CA ILE A 6 13.39 -5.44 -2.68
C ILE A 6 12.88 -6.67 -3.41
N THR A 7 12.85 -7.79 -2.70
CA THR A 7 12.37 -9.06 -3.27
C THR A 7 11.16 -9.53 -2.49
N VAL A 8 10.07 -9.78 -3.19
CA VAL A 8 8.84 -10.30 -2.61
C VAL A 8 8.32 -11.40 -3.54
N GLY A 9 8.08 -12.58 -2.97
CA GLY A 9 7.54 -13.69 -3.76
C GLY A 9 8.36 -14.04 -4.99
N GLY A 10 9.68 -13.92 -4.90
CA GLY A 10 10.57 -14.19 -6.03
C GLY A 10 10.66 -13.08 -7.06
N VAL A 11 9.96 -11.97 -6.87
CA VAL A 11 9.99 -10.82 -7.76
C VAL A 11 10.85 -9.73 -7.14
N THR A 12 11.87 -9.28 -7.86
CA THR A 12 12.80 -8.27 -7.37
C THR A 12 12.57 -6.95 -8.10
N ARG A 13 12.58 -5.85 -7.35
CA ARG A 13 12.59 -4.49 -7.90
C ARG A 13 13.69 -3.68 -7.26
N HIS A 14 14.37 -2.89 -8.06
CA HIS A 14 15.37 -1.94 -7.59
C HIS A 14 14.69 -0.59 -7.44
N VAL A 15 14.32 -0.28 -6.21
CA VAL A 15 13.54 0.94 -5.93
C VAL A 15 14.47 2.10 -5.58
N PRO A 16 14.09 3.33 -5.93
CA PRO A 16 14.93 4.47 -5.59
C PRO A 16 15.00 4.70 -4.09
N LEU A 17 16.17 5.12 -3.62
CA LEU A 17 16.33 5.61 -2.27
C LEU A 17 16.10 7.11 -2.29
N ILE A 18 15.19 7.58 -1.45
CA ILE A 18 14.88 9.00 -1.32
C ILE A 18 15.24 9.48 0.08
N GLU A 19 15.43 10.77 0.21
CA GLU A 19 15.78 11.39 1.50
C GLU A 19 14.74 12.48 1.79
N PRO A 20 13.55 12.11 2.30
CA PRO A 20 12.49 13.09 2.57
C PRO A 20 12.86 14.07 3.67
N LEU A 21 13.76 13.68 4.57
CA LEU A 21 14.30 14.54 5.60
C LEU A 21 15.80 14.30 5.69
N PRO A 22 16.59 15.31 6.06
CA PRO A 22 18.05 15.14 6.20
C PRO A 22 18.40 13.96 7.10
N GLY A 23 19.26 13.07 6.61
CA GLY A 23 19.72 11.90 7.34
C GLY A 23 18.75 10.72 7.35
N ARG A 24 17.59 10.83 6.71
CA ARG A 24 16.61 9.76 6.65
C ARG A 24 16.43 9.31 5.21
N ARG A 25 17.02 8.16 4.90
CA ARG A 25 16.92 7.56 3.57
C ARG A 25 15.95 6.39 3.63
N ILE A 26 14.97 6.41 2.73
CA ILE A 26 13.97 5.35 2.66
C ILE A 26 13.85 4.83 1.23
N PRO A 27 13.58 3.53 1.05
CA PRO A 27 13.26 3.00 -0.27
C PRO A 27 11.84 3.41 -0.64
N LEU A 28 11.68 3.91 -1.87
CA LEU A 28 10.37 4.29 -2.38
C LEU A 28 9.75 3.08 -3.07
N VAL A 29 8.89 2.38 -2.36
CA VAL A 29 8.18 1.22 -2.89
C VAL A 29 6.90 1.67 -3.56
N GLU A 30 6.70 1.25 -4.81
CA GLU A 30 5.57 1.69 -5.60
C GLU A 30 4.88 0.50 -6.24
N PHE A 31 3.56 0.43 -6.10
CA PHE A 31 2.75 -0.62 -6.71
C PHE A 31 2.00 -0.14 -7.96
N LEU A 32 1.83 1.17 -8.09
CA LEU A 32 1.11 1.73 -9.23
C LEU A 32 1.82 1.39 -10.53
N GLY A 33 1.07 0.82 -11.47
CA GLY A 33 1.61 0.47 -12.77
C GLY A 33 2.44 -0.81 -12.82
N ASP A 34 2.54 -1.54 -11.69
CA ASP A 34 3.37 -2.75 -11.61
C ASP A 34 2.53 -3.94 -11.15
N PRO A 35 1.79 -4.58 -12.05
CA PRO A 35 0.92 -5.68 -11.66
C PRO A 35 1.66 -6.92 -11.18
N GLU A 36 2.83 -7.23 -11.74
CA GLU A 36 3.61 -8.40 -11.32
C GLU A 36 4.06 -8.27 -9.86
N PHE A 37 4.67 -7.15 -9.52
CA PHE A 37 5.13 -6.92 -8.15
C PHE A 37 3.96 -6.82 -7.18
N THR A 38 2.88 -6.18 -7.59
CA THR A 38 1.66 -6.08 -6.78
C THR A 38 1.09 -7.46 -6.47
N ARG A 39 1.02 -8.32 -7.46
CA ARG A 39 0.50 -9.68 -7.26
C ARG A 39 1.41 -10.49 -6.34
N ALA A 40 2.72 -10.39 -6.53
CA ALA A 40 3.67 -11.09 -5.67
C ALA A 40 3.55 -10.63 -4.21
N ALA A 41 3.40 -9.33 -4.00
CA ALA A 41 3.23 -8.78 -2.65
C ALA A 41 1.92 -9.25 -2.02
N ALA A 42 0.83 -9.27 -2.77
CA ALA A 42 -0.46 -9.73 -2.28
C ALA A 42 -0.40 -11.20 -1.88
N GLU A 43 0.23 -12.04 -2.69
CA GLU A 43 0.37 -13.46 -2.39
C GLU A 43 1.21 -13.68 -1.14
N ALA A 44 2.26 -12.88 -0.94
CA ALA A 44 3.11 -12.97 0.26
C ALA A 44 2.36 -12.53 1.52
N LEU A 45 1.48 -11.54 1.41
CA LEU A 45 0.70 -11.03 2.53
C LEU A 45 -0.49 -11.90 2.89
N ARG A 46 -1.04 -12.60 1.92
CA ARG A 46 -2.28 -13.36 2.10
C ARG A 46 -2.29 -14.27 3.32
N PRO A 47 -1.26 -15.11 3.56
CA PRO A 47 -1.27 -15.98 4.73
C PRO A 47 -1.10 -15.25 6.05
N LEU A 48 -0.70 -13.97 6.02
CA LEU A 48 -0.50 -13.17 7.22
C LEU A 48 -1.77 -12.44 7.66
N VAL A 49 -2.80 -12.42 6.82
CA VAL A 49 -4.06 -11.77 7.17
C VAL A 49 -4.82 -12.66 8.16
N PRO A 50 -5.25 -12.11 9.31
CA PRO A 50 -6.02 -12.89 10.28
C PRO A 50 -7.30 -13.44 9.65
N LYS A 51 -7.69 -14.66 10.04
CA LYS A 51 -8.92 -15.29 9.53
C LYS A 51 -10.16 -14.50 9.92
N GLU A 52 -10.09 -13.76 11.02
CA GLU A 52 -11.20 -12.96 11.54
C GLU A 52 -11.37 -11.63 10.81
N ALA A 53 -10.46 -11.29 9.92
CA ALA A 53 -10.55 -10.04 9.18
C ALA A 53 -11.82 -10.00 8.33
N GLU A 54 -12.58 -8.94 8.44
CA GLU A 54 -13.83 -8.76 7.72
C GLU A 54 -13.71 -7.68 6.65
N ILE A 55 -12.69 -6.83 6.76
CA ILE A 55 -12.49 -5.70 5.88
C ILE A 55 -11.01 -5.33 5.88
N LEU A 56 -10.51 -4.88 4.75
CA LEU A 56 -9.16 -4.34 4.67
C LEU A 56 -9.22 -2.82 4.67
N PHE A 57 -8.16 -2.21 5.13
CA PHE A 57 -8.05 -0.75 5.21
C PHE A 57 -6.73 -0.31 4.61
N THR A 58 -6.77 0.73 3.80
CA THR A 58 -5.56 1.30 3.21
C THR A 58 -5.68 2.82 3.11
N THR A 59 -4.57 3.46 2.83
CA THR A 59 -4.53 4.91 2.57
C THR A 59 -4.17 5.15 1.11
N GLU A 60 -4.42 6.37 0.62
CA GLU A 60 -3.91 6.77 -0.69
C GLU A 60 -2.38 6.81 -0.66
N THR A 61 -1.65 6.58 -1.76
CA THR A 61 -2.18 6.19 -3.07
C THR A 61 -1.55 4.88 -3.51
N SER A 62 -0.25 4.73 -3.29
CA SER A 62 0.53 3.61 -3.78
C SER A 62 0.02 2.25 -3.31
N PRO A 63 -0.45 2.08 -2.07
CA PRO A 63 -0.89 0.77 -1.61
C PRO A 63 -2.29 0.36 -2.10
N ILE A 64 -3.01 1.23 -2.83
CA ILE A 64 -4.35 0.88 -3.30
C ILE A 64 -4.35 -0.36 -4.20
N PRO A 65 -3.48 -0.47 -5.22
CA PRO A 65 -3.48 -1.68 -6.05
C PRO A 65 -3.21 -2.95 -5.25
N LEU A 66 -2.29 -2.89 -4.31
CA LEU A 66 -1.97 -4.04 -3.44
C LEU A 66 -3.20 -4.46 -2.63
N THR A 67 -3.87 -3.50 -2.02
CA THR A 67 -5.06 -3.77 -1.22
C THR A 67 -6.18 -4.37 -2.07
N HIS A 68 -6.37 -3.85 -3.28
CA HIS A 68 -7.40 -4.35 -4.19
C HIS A 68 -7.16 -5.81 -4.55
N VAL A 69 -5.93 -6.16 -4.94
CA VAL A 69 -5.58 -7.52 -5.33
C VAL A 69 -5.73 -8.47 -4.13
N LEU A 70 -5.28 -8.05 -2.96
CA LEU A 70 -5.39 -8.85 -1.75
C LEU A 70 -6.85 -9.04 -1.33
N ALA A 71 -7.64 -8.00 -1.36
CA ALA A 71 -9.07 -8.05 -1.03
C ALA A 71 -9.80 -9.01 -1.97
N GLU A 72 -9.51 -8.94 -3.26
CA GLU A 72 -10.11 -9.86 -4.25
C GLU A 72 -9.76 -11.30 -3.93
N ALA A 73 -8.49 -11.57 -3.61
CA ALA A 73 -8.04 -12.92 -3.28
C ALA A 73 -8.71 -13.47 -2.02
N LEU A 74 -9.02 -12.60 -1.05
CA LEU A 74 -9.63 -12.98 0.21
C LEU A 74 -11.16 -12.92 0.19
N GLY A 75 -11.75 -12.34 -0.84
CA GLY A 75 -13.19 -12.12 -0.90
C GLY A 75 -13.69 -11.09 0.09
N LEU A 76 -12.86 -10.08 0.41
CA LEU A 76 -13.21 -9.06 1.39
C LEU A 76 -13.38 -7.68 0.74
N PRO A 77 -14.24 -6.83 1.31
CA PRO A 77 -14.28 -5.44 0.92
C PRO A 77 -13.08 -4.69 1.50
N TYR A 78 -12.83 -3.50 1.00
CA TYR A 78 -11.80 -2.64 1.57
C TYR A 78 -12.22 -1.18 1.54
N VAL A 79 -11.61 -0.40 2.41
CA VAL A 79 -11.86 1.03 2.56
C VAL A 79 -10.56 1.78 2.32
N VAL A 80 -10.65 2.89 1.61
CA VAL A 80 -9.51 3.76 1.35
C VAL A 80 -9.64 5.05 2.13
N ALA A 81 -8.69 5.32 3.02
CA ALA A 81 -8.63 6.62 3.70
C ALA A 81 -8.06 7.63 2.71
N ARG A 82 -8.81 8.71 2.51
CA ARG A 82 -8.43 9.75 1.56
C ARG A 82 -7.73 10.88 2.31
N ARG A 83 -6.84 11.57 1.61
CA ARG A 83 -6.10 12.70 2.20
C ARG A 83 -6.96 13.92 2.40
N ARG A 84 -8.04 14.03 1.62
CA ARG A 84 -8.95 15.18 1.67
C ARG A 84 -10.38 14.71 1.59
N ARG A 85 -11.26 15.42 2.29
CA ARG A 85 -12.68 15.20 2.16
C ARG A 85 -13.13 15.47 0.71
N ARG A 86 -13.99 14.60 0.20
CA ARG A 86 -14.61 14.76 -1.13
C ARG A 86 -16.07 15.19 -0.96
N PRO A 87 -16.62 15.95 -1.94
CA PRO A 87 -18.01 16.43 -1.81
C PRO A 87 -19.06 15.34 -1.69
N TYR A 88 -18.77 14.13 -2.23
CA TYR A 88 -19.71 13.02 -2.20
C TYR A 88 -19.67 12.22 -0.90
N MET A 89 -18.76 12.57 0.01
CA MET A 89 -18.68 11.87 1.30
C MET A 89 -19.76 12.35 2.25
N GLU A 90 -20.50 11.39 2.82
CA GLU A 90 -21.50 11.65 3.83
C GLU A 90 -20.94 11.30 5.20
N ASP A 91 -20.98 12.25 6.14
CA ASP A 91 -20.49 12.08 7.52
C ASP A 91 -19.13 11.39 7.61
N PRO A 92 -18.09 11.87 6.93
CA PRO A 92 -16.79 11.23 6.99
C PRO A 92 -16.17 11.34 8.37
N ILE A 93 -15.45 10.29 8.76
CA ILE A 93 -14.60 10.35 9.95
C ILE A 93 -13.31 11.04 9.55
N ILE A 94 -12.95 12.10 10.25
CA ILE A 94 -11.77 12.89 9.93
C ILE A 94 -10.79 12.78 11.09
N GLN A 95 -9.56 12.42 10.78
CA GLN A 95 -8.46 12.33 11.73
C GLN A 95 -7.26 13.06 11.15
N GLU A 96 -6.77 14.05 11.88
CA GLU A 96 -5.55 14.74 11.48
C GLU A 96 -4.34 13.97 12.00
N VAL A 97 -3.38 13.76 11.12
CA VAL A 97 -2.12 13.09 11.46
C VAL A 97 -0.97 13.90 10.86
N GLN A 98 0.18 13.81 11.51
CA GLN A 98 1.40 14.41 11.00
C GLN A 98 2.26 13.30 10.41
N THR A 99 2.66 13.48 9.15
CA THR A 99 3.52 12.53 8.45
C THR A 99 4.86 13.16 8.11
N LEU A 100 5.76 12.34 7.62
CA LEU A 100 7.07 12.82 7.18
C LEU A 100 6.97 13.76 5.99
#